data_8a6d024df4440240ca1f45ed9afbe97b
#
_entry.id   8a6d024df4440240ca1f45ed9afbe97b
#
_cell.length_a   1.000
_cell.length_b   1.000
_cell.length_c   1.000
_cell.angle_alpha   90.00
_cell.angle_beta   90.00
_cell.angle_gamma   90.00
#
_symmetry.space_group_name_H-M   'P 1'
#
loop_
_entity.id
_entity.type
_entity.pdbx_description
1 polymer ?
#
loop_
_entity_poly.entity_id
_entity_poly.type
_entity_poly.pdbx_seq_one_letter_code
_entity_poly.pdbx_strand_id
1 'polypeptide(L)'
;AFILLGVSVIVNVSAFLTGAAAVFRNWFGLPDIVGMLIFYILGAGVVFVGMKLVGICEKIAVFSMVGVVGILLVATLLRDVAPLPSGWQGFNNALALFGMVSFSLSAVMSTPQVVKGLNGDAKRIRAAIMTGLAVNAGLILFITITTLLGAGTNISEDGALVDLAASLGGWVSVVGYVFTLLALATSFWANT
;
A
#
# COMPACT_ATOMS: atom_id res chain seq x y z
N ALA A 1 14.61 -13.27 -18.99
CA ALA A 1 13.49 -13.34 -18.05
C ALA A 1 13.99 -13.37 -16.60
N PHE A 2 14.85 -14.33 -16.19
CA PHE A 2 15.34 -14.51 -14.80
C PHE A 2 16.07 -13.28 -14.24
N ILE A 3 16.97 -12.68 -15.02
CA ILE A 3 17.73 -11.47 -14.59
C ILE A 3 16.77 -10.30 -14.34
N LEU A 4 15.82 -10.06 -15.24
CA LEU A 4 14.85 -8.98 -15.09
C LEU A 4 13.95 -9.18 -13.85
N LEU A 5 13.59 -10.41 -13.55
CA LEU A 5 12.81 -10.75 -12.36
C LEU A 5 13.62 -10.49 -11.08
N GLY A 6 14.88 -10.91 -11.05
CA GLY A 6 15.78 -10.64 -9.93
C GLY A 6 16.01 -9.14 -9.69
N VAL A 7 16.24 -8.38 -10.75
CA VAL A 7 16.39 -6.91 -10.67
C VAL A 7 15.10 -6.28 -10.15
N SER A 8 13.93 -6.71 -10.64
CA SER A 8 12.64 -6.19 -10.18
C SER A 8 12.41 -6.43 -8.68
N VAL A 9 12.74 -7.63 -8.17
CA VAL A 9 12.63 -7.92 -6.73
C VAL A 9 13.54 -7.01 -5.91
N ILE A 10 14.80 -6.84 -6.33
CA ILE A 10 15.76 -5.97 -5.62
C ILE A 10 15.24 -4.52 -5.58
N VAL A 11 14.76 -3.99 -6.71
CA VAL A 11 14.22 -2.64 -6.81
C VAL A 11 12.99 -2.48 -5.91
N ASN A 12 12.07 -3.44 -5.94
CA ASN A 12 10.87 -3.40 -5.10
C ASN A 12 11.20 -3.45 -3.61
N VAL A 13 12.06 -4.37 -3.18
CA VAL A 13 12.48 -4.48 -1.78
C VAL A 13 13.18 -3.19 -1.32
N SER A 14 14.05 -2.61 -2.17
CA SER A 14 14.70 -1.33 -1.87
C SER A 14 13.68 -0.19 -1.72
N ALA A 15 12.66 -0.15 -2.57
CA ALA A 15 11.58 0.84 -2.47
C ALA A 15 10.78 0.69 -1.16
N PHE A 16 10.49 -0.54 -0.72
CA PHE A 16 9.78 -0.76 0.54
C PHE A 16 10.64 -0.36 1.75
N LEU A 17 11.95 -0.63 1.73
CA LEU A 17 12.87 -0.23 2.78
C LEU A 17 12.99 1.30 2.88
N THR A 18 13.13 1.99 1.74
CA THR A 18 13.17 3.46 1.71
C THR A 18 11.86 4.08 2.14
N GLY A 19 10.73 3.52 1.72
CA GLY A 19 9.40 3.95 2.17
C GLY A 19 9.23 3.80 3.67
N ALA A 20 9.64 2.67 4.24
CA ALA A 20 9.61 2.46 5.70
C ALA A 20 10.54 3.41 6.45
N ALA A 21 11.75 3.67 5.93
CA ALA A 21 12.67 4.64 6.52
C ALA A 21 12.05 6.04 6.59
N ALA A 22 11.39 6.48 5.54
CA ALA A 22 10.70 7.77 5.52
C ALA A 22 9.60 7.84 6.59
N VAL A 23 8.83 6.76 6.79
CA VAL A 23 7.83 6.70 7.87
C VAL A 23 8.49 6.77 9.24
N PHE A 24 9.54 5.98 9.50
CA PHE A 24 10.24 6.01 10.79
C PHE A 24 10.91 7.35 11.06
N ARG A 25 11.45 8.00 10.04
CA ARG A 25 12.00 9.35 10.15
C ARG A 25 10.91 10.36 10.50
N ASN A 26 9.79 10.36 9.79
CA ASN A 26 8.71 11.34 9.97
C ASN A 26 7.95 11.13 11.28
N TRP A 27 7.84 9.88 11.75
CA TRP A 27 7.06 9.55 12.94
C TRP A 27 7.91 9.60 14.23
N PHE A 28 9.13 9.02 14.18
CA PHE A 28 9.98 8.83 15.35
C PHE A 28 11.27 9.67 15.32
N GLY A 29 11.54 10.41 14.24
CA GLY A 29 12.77 11.17 14.06
C GLY A 29 14.03 10.30 13.90
N LEU A 30 13.87 9.03 13.51
CA LEU A 30 14.99 8.09 13.38
C LEU A 30 15.78 8.33 12.10
N PRO A 31 17.12 8.10 12.10
CA PRO A 31 17.90 8.07 10.87
C PRO A 31 17.40 6.99 9.90
N ASP A 32 17.47 7.26 8.61
CA ASP A 32 16.94 6.35 7.55
C ASP A 32 17.49 4.92 7.66
N ILE A 33 18.79 4.78 7.92
CA ILE A 33 19.44 3.46 8.09
C ILE A 33 18.82 2.67 9.25
N VAL A 34 18.52 3.33 10.35
CA VAL A 34 17.90 2.70 11.53
C VAL A 34 16.49 2.24 11.20
N GLY A 35 15.69 3.10 10.53
CA GLY A 35 14.34 2.76 10.07
C GLY A 35 14.33 1.58 9.11
N MET A 36 15.25 1.56 8.13
CA MET A 36 15.43 0.42 7.21
C MET A 36 15.76 -0.88 7.94
N LEU A 37 16.69 -0.84 8.89
CA LEU A 37 17.11 -2.02 9.65
C LEU A 37 15.98 -2.57 10.51
N ILE A 38 15.26 -1.71 11.22
CA ILE A 38 14.10 -2.11 12.03
C ILE A 38 13.06 -2.81 11.16
N PHE A 39 12.68 -2.17 10.05
CA PHE A 39 11.68 -2.74 9.14
C PHE A 39 12.13 -4.07 8.54
N TYR A 40 13.40 -4.15 8.09
CA TYR A 40 13.97 -5.35 7.52
C TYR A 40 14.01 -6.51 8.53
N ILE A 41 14.48 -6.25 9.75
CA ILE A 41 14.56 -7.29 10.80
C ILE A 41 13.16 -7.81 11.15
N LEU A 42 12.17 -6.92 11.31
CA LEU A 42 10.80 -7.32 11.59
C LEU A 42 10.17 -8.07 10.41
N GLY A 43 10.34 -7.57 9.19
CA GLY A 43 9.81 -8.21 7.99
C GLY A 43 10.44 -9.57 7.72
N ALA A 44 11.76 -9.66 7.75
CA ALA A 44 12.49 -10.90 7.57
C ALA A 44 12.22 -11.88 8.70
N GLY A 45 12.08 -11.42 9.95
CA GLY A 45 11.73 -12.26 11.10
C GLY A 45 10.43 -13.02 10.90
N VAL A 46 9.39 -12.36 10.37
CA VAL A 46 8.11 -13.02 10.05
C VAL A 46 8.30 -14.10 8.97
N VAL A 47 9.10 -13.81 7.93
CA VAL A 47 9.39 -14.77 6.85
C VAL A 47 10.17 -15.97 7.39
N PHE A 48 11.15 -15.75 8.28
CA PHE A 48 11.95 -16.81 8.90
C PHE A 48 11.11 -17.81 9.71
N VAL A 49 10.06 -17.34 10.38
CA VAL A 49 9.12 -18.22 11.12
C VAL A 49 8.29 -19.09 10.16
N GLY A 50 8.08 -18.64 8.94
CA GLY A 50 7.49 -19.43 7.86
C GLY A 50 6.18 -18.89 7.32
N MET A 51 5.77 -19.44 6.18
CA MET A 51 4.61 -19.03 5.39
C MET A 51 3.28 -18.95 6.16
N LYS A 52 3.13 -19.77 7.21
CA LYS A 52 1.91 -19.74 8.04
C LYS A 52 1.79 -18.42 8.80
N LEU A 53 2.89 -17.93 9.37
CA LEU A 53 2.92 -16.65 10.08
C LEU A 53 2.74 -15.49 9.11
N VAL A 54 3.40 -15.55 7.95
CA VAL A 54 3.21 -14.55 6.87
C VAL A 54 1.72 -14.42 6.54
N GLY A 55 1.02 -15.53 6.26
CA GLY A 55 -0.41 -15.49 5.92
C GLY A 55 -1.30 -14.95 7.04
N ILE A 56 -0.96 -15.19 8.31
CA ILE A 56 -1.69 -14.61 9.44
C ILE A 56 -1.45 -13.10 9.51
N CYS A 57 -0.20 -12.66 9.41
CA CYS A 57 0.17 -11.24 9.45
C CYS A 57 -0.45 -10.47 8.28
N GLU A 58 -0.40 -11.02 7.06
CA GLU A 58 -1.05 -10.42 5.88
C GLU A 58 -2.56 -10.25 6.08
N LYS A 59 -3.23 -11.28 6.61
CA LYS A 59 -4.67 -11.23 6.88
C LYS A 59 -5.00 -10.12 7.88
N ILE A 60 -4.27 -10.04 8.98
CA ILE A 60 -4.46 -8.99 9.99
C ILE A 60 -4.20 -7.61 9.38
N ALA A 61 -3.11 -7.46 8.61
CA ALA A 61 -2.74 -6.20 7.97
C ALA A 61 -3.83 -5.73 7.00
N VAL A 62 -4.36 -6.62 6.13
CA VAL A 62 -5.43 -6.26 5.17
C VAL A 62 -6.69 -5.82 5.90
N PHE A 63 -7.14 -6.55 6.93
CA PHE A 63 -8.32 -6.13 7.71
C PHE A 63 -8.10 -4.80 8.42
N SER A 64 -6.90 -4.57 8.97
CA SER A 64 -6.54 -3.30 9.60
C SER A 64 -6.54 -2.15 8.58
N MET A 65 -5.99 -2.36 7.39
CA MET A 65 -5.99 -1.36 6.32
C MET A 65 -7.41 -1.01 5.86
N VAL A 66 -8.27 -2.00 5.67
CA VAL A 66 -9.69 -1.76 5.34
C VAL A 66 -10.39 -0.95 6.44
N GLY A 67 -10.13 -1.28 7.70
CA GLY A 67 -10.65 -0.54 8.85
C GLY A 67 -10.19 0.92 8.87
N VAL A 68 -8.88 1.14 8.66
CA VAL A 68 -8.29 2.49 8.58
C VAL A 68 -8.94 3.32 7.46
N VAL A 69 -9.04 2.76 6.26
CA VAL A 69 -9.65 3.46 5.11
C VAL A 69 -11.12 3.78 5.39
N GLY A 70 -11.85 2.86 6.03
CA GLY A 70 -13.23 3.12 6.46
C GLY A 70 -13.36 4.26 7.46
N ILE A 71 -12.48 4.30 8.48
CA ILE A 71 -12.44 5.40 9.47
C ILE A 71 -12.14 6.73 8.79
N LEU A 72 -11.15 6.77 7.90
CA LEU A 72 -10.78 7.99 7.18
C LEU A 72 -11.91 8.49 6.27
N LEU A 73 -12.60 7.60 5.57
CA LEU A 73 -13.75 7.96 4.77
C LEU A 73 -14.87 8.57 5.60
N VAL A 74 -15.23 7.92 6.71
CA VAL A 74 -16.27 8.44 7.63
C VAL A 74 -15.85 9.80 8.19
N ALA A 75 -14.60 9.95 8.63
CA ALA A 75 -14.09 11.22 9.13
C ALA A 75 -14.12 12.34 8.06
N THR A 76 -13.86 12.00 6.80
CA THR A 76 -13.94 12.95 5.67
C THR A 76 -15.38 13.34 5.39
N LEU A 77 -16.32 12.38 5.37
CA LEU A 77 -17.73 12.65 5.10
C LEU A 77 -18.44 13.45 6.22
N LEU A 78 -17.90 13.42 7.44
CA LEU A 78 -18.41 14.21 8.57
C LEU A 78 -17.94 15.68 8.56
N ARG A 79 -17.10 16.07 7.60
CA ARG A 79 -16.62 17.44 7.41
C ARG A 79 -17.14 18.03 6.08
N ASP A 80 -16.87 19.31 5.90
CA ASP A 80 -17.14 19.96 4.62
C ASP A 80 -16.23 19.36 3.54
N VAL A 81 -16.88 18.79 2.53
CA VAL A 81 -16.19 18.12 1.43
C VAL A 81 -15.52 19.18 0.54
N ALA A 82 -14.24 18.97 0.25
CA ALA A 82 -13.50 19.85 -0.63
C ALA A 82 -14.08 19.81 -2.07
N PRO A 83 -14.06 20.95 -2.80
CA PRO A 83 -14.50 20.95 -4.19
C PRO A 83 -13.63 20.01 -5.03
N LEU A 84 -14.27 19.12 -5.77
CA LEU A 84 -13.57 18.20 -6.66
C LEU A 84 -12.86 18.97 -7.78
N PRO A 85 -11.63 18.55 -8.16
CA PRO A 85 -10.93 19.14 -9.29
C PRO A 85 -11.77 19.00 -10.56
N SER A 86 -11.99 20.11 -11.25
CA SER A 86 -12.72 20.15 -12.52
C SER A 86 -11.75 20.33 -13.68
N GLY A 87 -11.87 19.48 -14.68
CA GLY A 87 -11.15 19.59 -15.93
C GLY A 87 -10.15 18.48 -16.24
N TRP A 88 -9.87 18.33 -17.53
CA TRP A 88 -8.90 17.36 -18.05
C TRP A 88 -7.46 17.89 -17.84
N GLN A 89 -6.65 17.15 -17.08
CA GLN A 89 -5.27 17.52 -16.72
C GLN A 89 -4.22 17.20 -17.81
N GLY A 90 -4.68 16.73 -18.97
CA GLY A 90 -3.81 16.39 -20.09
C GLY A 90 -3.41 14.91 -20.18
N PHE A 91 -2.97 14.51 -21.38
CA PHE A 91 -2.66 13.11 -21.70
C PHE A 91 -1.47 12.56 -20.90
N ASN A 92 -0.46 13.39 -20.63
CA ASN A 92 0.72 12.96 -19.86
C ASN A 92 0.37 12.55 -18.43
N ASN A 93 -0.52 13.29 -17.78
CA ASN A 93 -0.98 12.96 -16.42
C ASN A 93 -1.85 11.70 -16.42
N ALA A 94 -2.66 11.49 -17.45
CA ALA A 94 -3.42 10.25 -17.62
C ALA A 94 -2.50 9.05 -17.84
N LEU A 95 -1.42 9.20 -18.60
CA LEU A 95 -0.44 8.13 -18.83
C LEU A 95 0.35 7.80 -17.55
N ALA A 96 0.75 8.80 -16.78
CA ALA A 96 1.39 8.61 -15.47
C ALA A 96 0.46 7.88 -14.49
N LEU A 97 -0.80 8.29 -14.41
CA LEU A 97 -1.82 7.63 -13.60
C LEU A 97 -2.03 6.17 -14.04
N PHE A 98 -2.10 5.91 -15.34
CA PHE A 98 -2.20 4.55 -15.87
C PHE A 98 -1.01 3.69 -15.45
N GLY A 99 0.21 4.23 -15.50
CA GLY A 99 1.42 3.54 -15.04
C GLY A 99 1.36 3.19 -13.55
N MET A 100 0.96 4.13 -12.70
CA MET A 100 0.82 3.92 -11.25
C MET A 100 -0.26 2.87 -10.92
N VAL A 101 -1.42 2.95 -11.55
CA VAL A 101 -2.52 1.98 -11.34
C VAL A 101 -2.11 0.60 -11.83
N SER A 102 -1.48 0.51 -13.00
CA SER A 102 -1.00 -0.76 -13.56
C SER A 102 0.04 -1.42 -12.65
N PHE A 103 0.96 -0.63 -12.09
CA PHE A 103 1.93 -1.12 -11.10
C PHE A 103 1.23 -1.62 -9.83
N SER A 104 0.29 -0.85 -9.29
CA SER A 104 -0.45 -1.18 -8.07
C SER A 104 -1.32 -2.44 -8.22
N LEU A 105 -1.80 -2.73 -9.43
CA LEU A 105 -2.59 -3.93 -9.74
C LEU A 105 -1.73 -5.12 -10.20
N SER A 106 -0.40 -4.97 -10.26
CA SER A 106 0.50 -6.05 -10.68
C SER A 106 0.59 -7.14 -9.61
N ALA A 107 -0.02 -8.29 -9.88
CA ALA A 107 -0.03 -9.46 -8.99
C ALA A 107 0.98 -10.55 -9.43
N VAL A 108 1.87 -10.24 -10.37
CA VAL A 108 2.77 -11.25 -10.98
C VAL A 108 3.66 -11.90 -9.93
N MET A 109 4.20 -11.11 -9.00
CA MET A 109 5.13 -11.60 -7.97
C MET A 109 4.43 -12.51 -6.93
N SER A 110 3.16 -12.26 -6.62
CA SER A 110 2.41 -13.07 -5.64
C SER A 110 1.80 -14.34 -6.25
N THR A 111 1.77 -14.46 -7.57
CA THR A 111 1.16 -15.61 -8.27
C THR A 111 1.78 -16.97 -7.86
N PRO A 112 3.12 -17.13 -7.77
CA PRO A 112 3.72 -18.41 -7.35
C PRO A 112 3.29 -18.85 -5.95
N GLN A 113 3.14 -17.91 -5.03
CA GLN A 113 2.69 -18.18 -3.65
C GLN A 113 1.25 -18.67 -3.63
N VAL A 114 0.36 -18.04 -4.41
CA VAL A 114 -1.04 -18.44 -4.55
C VAL A 114 -1.15 -19.84 -5.15
N VAL A 115 -0.38 -20.14 -6.20
CA VAL A 115 -0.34 -21.46 -6.85
C VAL A 115 0.10 -22.53 -5.86
N LYS A 116 1.18 -22.28 -5.10
CA LYS A 116 1.69 -23.19 -4.08
C LYS A 116 0.71 -23.37 -2.91
N GLY A 117 0.11 -22.29 -2.43
CA GLY A 117 -0.84 -22.32 -1.31
C GLY A 117 -2.15 -23.02 -1.62
N LEU A 118 -2.56 -23.07 -2.91
CA LEU A 118 -3.79 -23.72 -3.36
C LEU A 118 -3.54 -25.06 -4.09
N ASN A 119 -2.35 -25.66 -3.93
CA ASN A 119 -1.99 -26.97 -4.47
C ASN A 119 -2.27 -27.11 -6.00
N GLY A 120 -2.13 -26.05 -6.76
CA GLY A 120 -2.34 -26.06 -8.21
C GLY A 120 -3.80 -26.11 -8.67
N ASP A 121 -4.79 -25.97 -7.79
CA ASP A 121 -6.21 -25.94 -8.18
C ASP A 121 -6.51 -24.67 -8.98
N ALA A 122 -6.60 -24.81 -10.29
CA ALA A 122 -6.76 -23.71 -11.24
C ALA A 122 -8.03 -22.87 -10.98
N LYS A 123 -9.13 -23.47 -10.53
CA LYS A 123 -10.39 -22.77 -10.24
C LYS A 123 -10.23 -21.88 -9.00
N ARG A 124 -9.63 -22.42 -7.94
CA ARG A 124 -9.38 -21.68 -6.70
C ARG A 124 -8.33 -20.60 -6.90
N ILE A 125 -7.27 -20.87 -7.66
CA ILE A 125 -6.21 -19.91 -8.01
C ILE A 125 -6.84 -18.72 -8.75
N ARG A 126 -7.64 -18.97 -9.80
CA ARG A 126 -8.30 -17.91 -10.55
C ARG A 126 -9.23 -17.09 -9.65
N ALA A 127 -10.03 -17.73 -8.81
CA ALA A 127 -10.93 -17.04 -7.89
C ALA A 127 -10.14 -16.17 -6.89
N ALA A 128 -9.06 -16.70 -6.30
CA ALA A 128 -8.22 -15.96 -5.35
C ALA A 128 -7.58 -14.72 -5.99
N ILE A 129 -7.00 -14.87 -7.21
CA ILE A 129 -6.38 -13.75 -7.93
C ILE A 129 -7.43 -12.68 -8.27
N MET A 130 -8.57 -13.07 -8.83
CA MET A 130 -9.61 -12.10 -9.22
C MET A 130 -10.20 -11.38 -8.00
N THR A 131 -10.42 -12.09 -6.91
CA THR A 131 -10.90 -11.49 -5.66
C THR A 131 -9.86 -10.53 -5.07
N GLY A 132 -8.59 -10.95 -5.03
CA GLY A 132 -7.49 -10.10 -4.56
C GLY A 132 -7.34 -8.81 -5.36
N LEU A 133 -7.39 -8.91 -6.69
CA LEU A 133 -7.35 -7.74 -7.58
C LEU A 133 -8.56 -6.82 -7.37
N ALA A 134 -9.76 -7.38 -7.21
CA ALA A 134 -10.97 -6.60 -6.98
C ALA A 134 -10.91 -5.85 -5.63
N VAL A 135 -10.44 -6.51 -4.57
CA VAL A 135 -10.23 -5.89 -3.25
C VAL A 135 -9.19 -4.78 -3.33
N ASN A 136 -8.06 -5.03 -3.99
CA ASN A 136 -6.99 -4.04 -4.16
C ASN A 136 -7.48 -2.84 -4.96
N ALA A 137 -8.17 -3.04 -6.08
CA ALA A 137 -8.78 -1.97 -6.87
C ALA A 137 -9.79 -1.17 -6.05
N GLY A 138 -10.62 -1.84 -5.24
CA GLY A 138 -11.55 -1.21 -4.31
C GLY A 138 -10.84 -0.32 -3.29
N LEU A 139 -9.77 -0.80 -2.67
CA LEU A 139 -8.98 -0.03 -1.71
C LEU A 139 -8.33 1.20 -2.35
N ILE A 140 -7.76 1.06 -3.55
CA ILE A 140 -7.18 2.19 -4.30
C ILE A 140 -8.25 3.25 -4.57
N LEU A 141 -9.41 2.84 -5.08
CA LEU A 141 -10.52 3.76 -5.34
C LEU A 141 -11.01 4.45 -4.05
N PHE A 142 -11.14 3.69 -2.97
CA PHE A 142 -11.57 4.24 -1.68
C PHE A 142 -10.59 5.28 -1.14
N ILE A 143 -9.28 4.99 -1.14
CA ILE A 143 -8.25 5.94 -0.71
C ILE A 143 -8.26 7.17 -1.61
N THR A 144 -8.32 6.99 -2.92
CA THR A 144 -8.34 8.09 -3.89
C THR A 144 -9.55 9.01 -3.67
N ILE A 145 -10.75 8.44 -3.54
CA ILE A 145 -11.97 9.20 -3.29
C ILE A 145 -11.87 9.94 -1.94
N THR A 146 -11.45 9.26 -0.88
CA THR A 146 -11.31 9.85 0.45
C THR A 146 -10.33 11.02 0.45
N THR A 147 -9.19 10.89 -0.24
CA THR A 147 -8.20 11.97 -0.36
C THR A 147 -8.72 13.13 -1.17
N LEU A 148 -9.36 12.87 -2.31
CA LEU A 148 -9.96 13.93 -3.14
C LEU A 148 -11.06 14.69 -2.40
N LEU A 149 -11.89 14.01 -1.63
CA LEU A 149 -12.96 14.64 -0.83
C LEU A 149 -12.41 15.42 0.36
N GLY A 150 -11.30 14.99 0.97
CA GLY A 150 -10.71 15.62 2.15
C GLY A 150 -9.69 16.71 1.84
N ALA A 151 -8.79 16.49 0.88
CA ALA A 151 -7.72 17.41 0.52
C ALA A 151 -8.02 18.26 -0.73
N GLY A 152 -8.98 17.85 -1.56
CA GLY A 152 -9.35 18.53 -2.79
C GLY A 152 -8.21 18.54 -3.81
N THR A 153 -7.87 19.75 -4.29
CA THR A 153 -6.77 19.97 -5.24
C THR A 153 -5.40 20.15 -4.60
N ASN A 154 -5.33 20.23 -3.26
CA ASN A 154 -4.10 20.44 -2.50
C ASN A 154 -3.39 19.09 -2.23
N ILE A 155 -3.05 18.39 -3.30
CA ILE A 155 -2.34 17.10 -3.22
C ILE A 155 -0.86 17.37 -3.47
N SER A 156 -0.03 17.00 -2.48
CA SER A 156 1.42 17.14 -2.52
C SER A 156 2.10 15.84 -2.99
N GLU A 157 3.41 15.93 -3.21
CA GLU A 157 4.24 14.75 -3.50
C GLU A 157 4.51 13.90 -2.23
N ASP A 158 4.17 14.41 -1.04
CA ASP A 158 4.42 13.74 0.24
C ASP A 158 3.47 12.54 0.47
N GLY A 159 2.36 12.51 -0.26
CA GLY A 159 1.43 11.38 -0.28
C GLY A 159 0.04 11.69 0.25
N ALA A 160 -0.93 10.97 -0.30
CA ALA A 160 -2.35 11.14 -0.07
C ALA A 160 -2.78 11.20 1.41
N LEU A 161 -2.15 10.41 2.28
CA LEU A 161 -2.48 10.38 3.70
C LEU A 161 -1.89 11.56 4.48
N VAL A 162 -0.77 12.13 4.01
CA VAL A 162 -0.18 13.36 4.59
C VAL A 162 -1.10 14.54 4.32
N ASP A 163 -1.57 14.67 3.08
CA ASP A 163 -2.49 15.74 2.69
C ASP A 163 -3.83 15.62 3.41
N LEU A 164 -4.32 14.41 3.56
CA LEU A 164 -5.54 14.14 4.31
C LEU A 164 -5.35 14.50 5.80
N ALA A 165 -4.17 14.26 6.36
CA ALA A 165 -3.83 14.63 7.73
C ALA A 165 -3.84 16.15 7.94
N ALA A 166 -3.37 16.92 6.97
CA ALA A 166 -3.42 18.38 7.01
C ALA A 166 -4.86 18.90 7.06
N SER A 167 -5.80 18.21 6.42
CA SER A 167 -7.22 18.58 6.39
C SER A 167 -8.01 18.07 7.61
N LEU A 168 -7.78 16.83 8.05
CA LEU A 168 -8.57 16.16 9.10
C LEU A 168 -7.98 16.30 10.52
N GLY A 169 -6.70 16.68 10.62
CA GLY A 169 -5.99 16.85 11.90
C GLY A 169 -4.92 15.79 12.15
N GLY A 170 -4.03 16.08 13.09
CA GLY A 170 -2.80 15.33 13.34
C GLY A 170 -2.97 13.85 13.72
N TRP A 171 -4.14 13.43 14.20
CA TRP A 171 -4.41 12.02 14.47
C TRP A 171 -4.39 11.16 13.20
N VAL A 172 -4.74 11.74 12.04
CA VAL A 172 -4.71 11.06 10.74
C VAL A 172 -3.29 10.71 10.32
N SER A 173 -2.31 11.53 10.67
CA SER A 173 -0.90 11.22 10.42
C SER A 173 -0.49 9.91 11.09
N VAL A 174 -0.87 9.69 12.35
CA VAL A 174 -0.56 8.46 13.08
C VAL A 174 -1.22 7.25 12.41
N VAL A 175 -2.49 7.37 12.07
CA VAL A 175 -3.25 6.33 11.37
C VAL A 175 -2.64 6.07 9.98
N GLY A 176 -2.24 7.13 9.27
CA GLY A 176 -1.56 7.06 7.97
C GLY A 176 -0.21 6.35 8.06
N TYR A 177 0.60 6.61 9.07
CA TYR A 177 1.88 5.92 9.27
C TYR A 177 1.69 4.42 9.53
N VAL A 178 0.71 4.06 10.38
CA VAL A 178 0.36 2.65 10.63
C VAL A 178 -0.10 1.98 9.34
N PHE A 179 -0.99 2.62 8.58
CA PHE A 179 -1.45 2.11 7.29
C PHE A 179 -0.28 1.88 6.32
N THR A 180 0.60 2.88 6.18
CA THR A 180 1.75 2.81 5.27
C THR A 180 2.71 1.68 5.67
N LEU A 181 3.03 1.53 6.95
CA LEU A 181 3.88 0.43 7.42
C LEU A 181 3.25 -0.95 7.16
N LEU A 182 1.94 -1.10 7.37
CA LEU A 182 1.23 -2.34 7.07
C LEU A 182 1.23 -2.65 5.57
N ALA A 183 1.01 -1.64 4.73
CA ALA A 183 1.04 -1.78 3.26
C ALA A 183 2.44 -2.16 2.76
N LEU A 184 3.48 -1.53 3.29
CA LEU A 184 4.87 -1.85 2.96
C LEU A 184 5.26 -3.25 3.44
N ALA A 185 4.82 -3.66 4.64
CA ALA A 185 5.10 -4.98 5.19
C ALA A 185 4.43 -6.09 4.36
N THR A 186 3.15 -5.95 4.00
CA THR A 186 2.46 -6.91 3.14
C THR A 186 3.11 -7.00 1.77
N SER A 187 3.52 -5.87 1.20
CA SER A 187 4.24 -5.82 -0.08
C SER A 187 5.64 -6.46 0.02
N PHE A 188 6.34 -6.27 1.13
CA PHE A 188 7.64 -6.91 1.39
C PHE A 188 7.48 -8.43 1.46
N TRP A 189 6.50 -8.93 2.23
CA TRP A 189 6.25 -10.39 2.34
C TRP A 189 5.81 -11.01 1.02
N ALA A 190 5.04 -10.30 0.19
CA ALA A 190 4.64 -10.78 -1.13
C ALA A 190 5.81 -10.91 -2.13
N ASN A 191 6.94 -10.23 -1.88
CA ASN A 191 8.14 -10.24 -2.73
C ASN A 191 9.27 -11.13 -2.18
N THR A 192 9.10 -11.78 -1.03
CA THR A 192 10.07 -12.69 -0.40
C THR A 192 9.57 -14.11 -0.36
#